data_fffd64f69066dbe98b601a33536d4865
#
_entry.id   fffd64f69066dbe98b601a33536d4865
#
_cell.length_a   1.000
_cell.length_b   1.000
_cell.length_c   1.000
_cell.angle_alpha   90.00
_cell.angle_beta   90.00
_cell.angle_gamma   90.00
#
_symmetry.space_group_name_H-M   'P 1'
#
loop_
_entity.id
_entity.type
_entity.pdbx_description
1 polymer ?
#
loop_
_entity_poly.entity_id
_entity_poly.type
_entity_poly.pdbx_seq_one_letter_code
_entity_poly.pdbx_strand_id
1 'polypeptide(L)'
;MEAGRVINQGQAAGEPQMGQVYSGSYPAFAGNSLQVVSLDKTGAQMSNGEGRKPTYSAATAAFAPNVGAAGTTDVAGIVGSASKQVRVLRFAVSGRATAANQLDLQLVKRSSADTAGSSTAATLTAVPHDATDAAATAVVTTYTGNNVNPNLGTGVGVVRAQQSNVSAAGSGGAATPVEFDFGTVNDKSIVLKAASEGLYLNFGGAVLPPGLVLNIFVEWSEE
;
A
#
# COMPACT_ATOMS: atom_id res chain seq x y z
N MET A 1 -48.69 9.87 -20.13
CA MET A 1 -48.15 8.67 -19.42
C MET A 1 -47.76 9.13 -18.04
N GLU A 2 -48.55 8.73 -17.03
CA GLU A 2 -48.23 9.07 -15.65
C GLU A 2 -46.98 8.38 -15.19
N ALA A 3 -46.07 9.15 -14.63
CA ALA A 3 -44.91 8.59 -13.91
C ALA A 3 -45.43 7.74 -12.75
N GLY A 4 -45.14 6.44 -12.78
CA GLY A 4 -45.56 5.51 -11.75
C GLY A 4 -45.09 5.98 -10.36
N ARG A 5 -46.04 6.36 -9.56
CA ARG A 5 -45.84 6.70 -8.15
C ARG A 5 -45.53 5.41 -7.37
N VAL A 6 -44.34 5.27 -6.86
CA VAL A 6 -44.03 4.18 -5.91
C VAL A 6 -44.79 4.46 -4.62
N ILE A 7 -45.80 3.66 -4.33
CA ILE A 7 -46.56 3.75 -3.10
C ILE A 7 -45.88 2.80 -2.13
N ASN A 8 -45.19 3.35 -1.10
CA ASN A 8 -44.79 2.59 0.07
C ASN A 8 -46.04 2.22 0.88
N GLN A 9 -46.58 1.04 0.65
CA GLN A 9 -47.67 0.53 1.48
C GLN A 9 -47.08 -0.02 2.78
N GLY A 10 -47.28 0.70 3.87
CA GLY A 10 -47.06 0.20 5.22
C GLY A 10 -46.10 0.97 6.13
N GLN A 11 -45.59 2.11 5.72
CA GLN A 11 -44.82 2.96 6.64
C GLN A 11 -45.67 4.09 7.23
N ALA A 12 -45.62 4.21 8.55
CA ALA A 12 -46.22 5.33 9.27
C ALA A 12 -45.46 6.63 8.95
N ALA A 13 -46.16 7.75 8.92
CA ALA A 13 -45.57 9.07 8.69
C ALA A 13 -44.55 9.39 9.81
N GLY A 14 -43.27 9.48 9.43
CA GLY A 14 -42.19 9.78 10.39
C GLY A 14 -41.12 8.69 10.54
N GLU A 15 -41.30 7.52 9.97
CA GLU A 15 -40.23 6.51 9.97
C GLU A 15 -39.12 6.80 8.95
N PRO A 16 -37.84 6.60 9.29
CA PRO A 16 -36.77 6.77 8.35
C PRO A 16 -36.90 5.77 7.19
N GLN A 17 -36.89 6.26 5.97
CA GLN A 17 -37.00 5.42 4.77
C GLN A 17 -35.77 4.52 4.67
N MET A 18 -35.96 3.23 4.90
CA MET A 18 -34.98 2.22 4.50
C MET A 18 -35.03 2.06 2.98
N GLY A 19 -33.87 2.20 2.36
CA GLY A 19 -33.56 2.23 0.95
C GLY A 19 -34.65 1.75 -0.01
N GLN A 20 -35.10 2.65 -0.87
CA GLN A 20 -36.09 2.32 -1.90
C GLN A 20 -35.46 1.39 -2.94
N VAL A 21 -35.93 0.14 -2.99
CA VAL A 21 -35.66 -0.74 -4.11
C VAL A 21 -36.66 -0.39 -5.22
N TYR A 22 -36.20 0.27 -6.25
CA TYR A 22 -37.01 0.51 -7.43
C TYR A 22 -37.11 -0.78 -8.26
N SER A 23 -38.23 -1.48 -8.18
CA SER A 23 -38.58 -2.53 -9.12
C SER A 23 -39.51 -1.97 -10.22
N GLY A 24 -38.94 -1.37 -11.23
CA GLY A 24 -39.66 -0.90 -12.41
C GLY A 24 -38.78 -1.07 -13.64
N SER A 25 -39.34 -1.65 -14.70
CA SER A 25 -38.64 -1.65 -15.97
C SER A 25 -38.62 -0.23 -16.54
N TYR A 26 -37.53 0.47 -16.41
CA TYR A 26 -37.27 1.69 -17.15
C TYR A 26 -36.87 1.29 -18.56
N PRO A 27 -37.61 1.76 -19.59
CA PRO A 27 -37.15 1.58 -20.95
C PRO A 27 -35.90 2.41 -21.17
N ALA A 28 -34.89 1.79 -21.74
CA ALA A 28 -33.76 2.41 -22.37
C ALA A 28 -32.54 2.87 -21.51
N PHE A 29 -32.13 2.08 -20.55
CA PHE A 29 -30.71 2.06 -20.25
C PHE A 29 -30.17 0.67 -20.56
N ALA A 30 -29.79 0.45 -21.79
CA ALA A 30 -29.13 -0.77 -22.22
C ALA A 30 -27.81 -0.93 -21.40
N GLY A 31 -27.73 -1.99 -20.59
CA GLY A 31 -26.51 -2.37 -19.90
C GLY A 31 -26.43 -2.02 -18.42
N ASN A 32 -27.50 -1.54 -17.78
CA ASN A 32 -27.43 -1.20 -16.35
C ASN A 32 -27.96 -2.33 -15.47
N SER A 33 -27.05 -3.01 -14.81
CA SER A 33 -27.38 -3.70 -13.57
C SER A 33 -27.83 -2.66 -12.53
N LEU A 34 -28.89 -2.95 -11.78
CA LEU A 34 -29.31 -2.18 -10.61
C LEU A 34 -28.13 -2.07 -9.63
N GLN A 35 -27.54 -0.91 -9.53
CA GLN A 35 -26.58 -0.64 -8.48
C GLN A 35 -27.36 -0.34 -7.19
N VAL A 36 -27.25 -1.21 -6.22
CA VAL A 36 -27.70 -0.91 -4.87
C VAL A 36 -26.77 0.17 -4.33
N VAL A 37 -27.26 1.39 -4.25
CA VAL A 37 -26.55 2.49 -3.62
C VAL A 37 -26.63 2.27 -2.12
N SER A 38 -25.54 1.85 -1.52
CA SER A 38 -25.40 1.83 -0.05
C SER A 38 -25.06 3.24 0.41
N LEU A 39 -25.88 3.80 1.30
CA LEU A 39 -25.62 5.09 1.92
C LEU A 39 -25.02 4.86 3.30
N ASP A 40 -24.05 5.67 3.68
CA ASP A 40 -23.58 5.72 5.06
C ASP A 40 -24.61 6.43 5.97
N LYS A 41 -24.35 6.44 7.26
CA LYS A 41 -25.22 7.09 8.26
C LYS A 41 -25.39 8.61 8.07
N THR A 42 -24.58 9.23 7.21
CA THR A 42 -24.67 10.67 6.88
C THR A 42 -25.40 10.91 5.56
N GLY A 43 -25.88 9.84 4.89
CA GLY A 43 -26.54 9.91 3.60
C GLY A 43 -25.59 10.05 2.41
N ALA A 44 -24.28 9.92 2.63
CA ALA A 44 -23.30 9.90 1.54
C ALA A 44 -23.31 8.55 0.82
N GLN A 45 -23.27 8.59 -0.50
CA GLN A 45 -23.21 7.38 -1.32
C GLN A 45 -21.91 6.62 -1.09
N MET A 46 -22.02 5.41 -0.57
CA MET A 46 -20.90 4.47 -0.51
C MET A 46 -20.74 3.79 -1.87
N SER A 47 -19.79 4.25 -2.64
CA SER A 47 -19.38 3.55 -3.86
C SER A 47 -18.40 2.46 -3.47
N ASN A 48 -18.85 1.22 -3.48
CA ASN A 48 -17.94 0.08 -3.34
C ASN A 48 -17.19 -0.13 -4.65
N GLY A 49 -16.09 0.59 -4.80
CA GLY A 49 -15.21 0.53 -5.97
C GLY A 49 -14.15 -0.58 -5.87
N GLU A 50 -14.32 -1.52 -4.94
CA GLU A 50 -13.41 -2.67 -4.84
C GLU A 50 -13.45 -3.50 -6.13
N GLY A 51 -12.28 -3.82 -6.63
CA GLY A 51 -12.11 -4.56 -7.88
C GLY A 51 -12.15 -3.73 -9.17
N ARG A 52 -12.31 -2.40 -9.08
CA ARG A 52 -12.28 -1.50 -10.25
C ARG A 52 -11.01 -0.66 -10.37
N LYS A 53 -10.20 -0.63 -9.33
CA LYS A 53 -8.96 0.16 -9.34
C LYS A 53 -7.81 -0.71 -9.77
N PRO A 54 -7.02 -0.29 -10.75
CA PRO A 54 -5.78 -0.96 -11.10
C PRO A 54 -4.93 -1.18 -9.85
N THR A 55 -4.63 -2.44 -9.56
CA THR A 55 -3.85 -2.87 -8.41
C THR A 55 -2.57 -3.55 -8.87
N TYR A 56 -1.49 -3.24 -8.22
CA TYR A 56 -0.16 -3.68 -8.58
C TYR A 56 0.57 -4.22 -7.37
N SER A 57 1.53 -5.08 -7.62
CA SER A 57 2.49 -5.51 -6.63
C SER A 57 3.91 -5.48 -7.16
N ALA A 58 4.88 -5.29 -6.28
CA ALA A 58 6.29 -5.49 -6.56
C ALA A 58 6.93 -6.25 -5.42
N ALA A 59 7.78 -7.19 -5.74
CA ALA A 59 8.46 -8.02 -4.77
C ALA A 59 9.90 -8.27 -5.14
N THR A 60 10.74 -8.46 -4.14
CA THR A 60 12.09 -8.97 -4.29
C THR A 60 12.41 -9.95 -3.18
N ALA A 61 13.23 -10.93 -3.47
CA ALA A 61 13.67 -11.92 -2.51
C ALA A 61 15.18 -11.83 -2.31
N ALA A 62 15.60 -12.03 -1.05
CA ALA A 62 17.00 -12.18 -0.66
C ALA A 62 17.92 -11.03 -1.12
N PHE A 63 17.42 -9.79 -1.15
CA PHE A 63 18.32 -8.65 -1.38
C PHE A 63 19.06 -8.25 -0.10
N ALA A 64 20.30 -7.86 -0.25
CA ALA A 64 21.11 -7.32 0.83
C ALA A 64 20.89 -5.79 0.92
N PRO A 65 20.30 -5.27 2.01
CA PRO A 65 20.05 -3.84 2.14
C PRO A 65 21.37 -3.05 2.27
N ASN A 66 21.30 -1.75 1.96
CA ASN A 66 22.41 -0.83 2.22
C ASN A 66 22.70 -0.75 3.72
N VAL A 67 23.97 -0.57 4.06
CA VAL A 67 24.44 -0.33 5.42
C VAL A 67 25.42 0.84 5.41
N GLY A 68 25.00 1.95 6.01
CA GLY A 68 25.90 3.10 6.19
C GLY A 68 26.84 2.93 7.36
N ALA A 69 27.98 3.63 7.36
CA ALA A 69 28.95 3.61 8.44
C ALA A 69 28.37 4.10 9.79
N ALA A 70 27.38 4.98 9.74
CA ALA A 70 26.68 5.53 10.92
C ALA A 70 25.36 4.78 11.23
N GLY A 71 25.10 3.67 10.57
CA GLY A 71 23.84 2.92 10.68
C GLY A 71 23.03 2.98 9.40
N THR A 72 21.98 2.16 9.36
CA THR A 72 21.12 2.02 8.19
C THR A 72 20.06 3.10 8.14
N THR A 73 19.83 3.64 6.96
CA THR A 73 18.72 4.55 6.67
C THR A 73 17.63 3.83 5.88
N ASP A 74 17.00 4.46 4.91
CA ASP A 74 15.97 3.83 4.09
C ASP A 74 16.59 2.74 3.19
N VAL A 75 15.98 1.57 3.20
CA VAL A 75 16.49 0.39 2.45
C VAL A 75 15.63 0.04 1.24
N ALA A 76 14.38 0.42 1.27
CA ALA A 76 13.44 0.26 0.18
C ALA A 76 12.27 1.22 0.33
N GLY A 77 11.58 1.52 -0.75
CA GLY A 77 10.39 2.36 -0.69
C GLY A 77 9.57 2.35 -1.96
N ILE A 78 8.37 2.86 -1.85
CA ILE A 78 7.50 3.17 -2.98
C ILE A 78 7.36 4.68 -3.12
N VAL A 79 7.54 5.17 -4.34
CA VAL A 79 7.36 6.58 -4.72
C VAL A 79 6.07 6.70 -5.51
N GLY A 80 5.33 7.77 -5.28
CA GLY A 80 4.07 8.04 -5.94
C GLY A 80 4.22 8.35 -7.43
N SER A 81 3.13 8.74 -8.05
CA SER A 81 3.04 9.02 -9.48
C SER A 81 2.89 10.51 -9.75
N ALA A 82 3.37 10.97 -10.90
CA ALA A 82 3.13 12.34 -11.40
C ALA A 82 1.71 12.52 -11.96
N SER A 83 1.03 11.44 -12.35
CA SER A 83 -0.25 11.47 -13.07
C SER A 83 -1.40 10.79 -12.36
N LYS A 84 -1.13 10.01 -11.31
CA LYS A 84 -2.12 9.21 -10.59
C LYS A 84 -1.95 9.34 -9.08
N GLN A 85 -3.04 9.16 -8.35
CA GLN A 85 -2.97 9.00 -6.91
C GLN A 85 -2.63 7.54 -6.58
N VAL A 86 -1.56 7.34 -5.84
CA VAL A 86 -1.12 6.01 -5.39
C VAL A 86 -1.59 5.76 -3.97
N ARG A 87 -2.24 4.63 -3.74
CA ARG A 87 -2.64 4.17 -2.42
C ARG A 87 -1.88 2.91 -2.06
N VAL A 88 -1.01 3.00 -1.08
CA VAL A 88 -0.30 1.83 -0.56
C VAL A 88 -1.27 1.02 0.28
N LEU A 89 -1.49 -0.24 -0.08
CA LEU A 89 -2.40 -1.16 0.57
C LEU A 89 -1.68 -2.05 1.57
N ARG A 90 -0.51 -2.57 1.17
CA ARG A 90 0.28 -3.47 2.00
C ARG A 90 1.78 -3.26 1.79
N PHE A 91 2.53 -3.42 2.88
CA PHE A 91 3.99 -3.50 2.85
C PHE A 91 4.42 -4.66 3.74
N ALA A 92 5.03 -5.69 3.18
CA ALA A 92 5.47 -6.85 3.94
C ALA A 92 6.98 -7.02 3.87
N VAL A 93 7.58 -7.44 4.98
CA VAL A 93 9.02 -7.64 5.13
C VAL A 93 9.28 -8.93 5.86
N SER A 94 10.21 -9.72 5.36
CA SER A 94 10.78 -10.85 6.08
C SER A 94 12.27 -10.93 5.77
N GLY A 95 13.02 -11.68 6.58
CA GLY A 95 14.45 -11.77 6.33
C GLY A 95 15.15 -12.85 7.14
N ARG A 96 16.42 -13.04 6.82
CA ARG A 96 17.36 -13.89 7.55
C ARG A 96 18.70 -13.21 7.65
N ALA A 97 19.49 -13.58 8.64
CA ALA A 97 20.85 -13.08 8.84
C ALA A 97 21.83 -14.24 9.14
N THR A 98 23.11 -13.96 9.33
CA THR A 98 24.08 -15.00 9.72
C THR A 98 23.73 -15.60 11.09
N ALA A 99 23.21 -14.78 12.01
CA ALA A 99 22.71 -15.19 13.32
C ALA A 99 21.31 -14.64 13.56
N ALA A 100 20.52 -15.30 14.41
CA ALA A 100 19.22 -14.81 14.82
C ALA A 100 19.35 -13.42 15.45
N ASN A 101 18.45 -12.49 15.07
CA ASN A 101 18.48 -11.12 15.54
C ASN A 101 17.06 -10.53 15.55
N GLN A 102 16.90 -9.41 16.23
CA GLN A 102 15.69 -8.61 16.28
C GLN A 102 15.94 -7.28 15.57
N LEU A 103 15.00 -6.90 14.68
CA LEU A 103 15.08 -5.68 13.90
C LEU A 103 13.90 -4.76 14.24
N ASP A 104 14.18 -3.49 14.43
CA ASP A 104 13.17 -2.45 14.57
C ASP A 104 12.84 -1.88 13.19
N LEU A 105 11.69 -2.27 12.65
CA LEU A 105 11.20 -1.82 11.36
C LEU A 105 10.37 -0.56 11.53
N GLN A 106 10.61 0.42 10.70
CA GLN A 106 9.82 1.65 10.61
C GLN A 106 9.39 1.90 9.17
N LEU A 107 8.13 2.27 8.96
CA LEU A 107 7.69 2.85 7.71
C LEU A 107 7.63 4.37 7.86
N VAL A 108 8.45 5.06 7.08
CA VAL A 108 8.61 6.52 7.12
C VAL A 108 7.98 7.12 5.88
N LYS A 109 7.02 8.04 6.08
CA LYS A 109 6.51 8.87 4.97
C LYS A 109 7.43 10.05 4.74
N ARG A 110 7.71 10.33 3.45
CA ARG A 110 8.50 11.47 3.00
C ARG A 110 7.72 12.33 2.00
N SER A 111 7.91 13.62 2.06
CA SER A 111 7.32 14.60 1.12
C SER A 111 8.19 14.86 -0.10
N SER A 112 9.46 14.43 -0.06
CA SER A 112 10.31 14.35 -1.25
C SER A 112 10.91 12.94 -1.34
N ALA A 113 11.08 12.45 -2.57
CA ALA A 113 11.64 11.13 -2.82
C ALA A 113 13.12 11.06 -2.44
N ASP A 114 13.53 9.88 -1.97
CA ASP A 114 14.94 9.56 -1.79
C ASP A 114 15.64 9.48 -3.16
N THR A 115 16.93 9.77 -3.17
CA THR A 115 17.80 9.49 -4.31
C THR A 115 18.86 8.47 -3.92
N ALA A 116 19.49 7.82 -4.90
CA ALA A 116 20.47 6.76 -4.63
C ALA A 116 21.61 7.22 -3.69
N GLY A 117 21.98 8.48 -3.75
CA GLY A 117 23.14 8.97 -2.99
C GLY A 117 24.40 8.19 -3.35
N SER A 118 25.05 7.61 -2.34
CA SER A 118 26.19 6.70 -2.51
C SER A 118 25.79 5.22 -2.59
N SER A 119 24.52 4.88 -2.34
CA SER A 119 24.01 3.51 -2.47
C SER A 119 23.68 3.16 -3.93
N THR A 120 23.48 1.89 -4.20
CA THR A 120 22.97 1.42 -5.50
C THR A 120 21.46 1.24 -5.40
N ALA A 121 20.72 2.01 -6.20
CA ALA A 121 19.28 1.89 -6.32
C ALA A 121 18.90 0.88 -7.41
N ALA A 122 17.94 0.01 -7.12
CA ALA A 122 17.35 -0.91 -8.07
C ALA A 122 15.83 -0.80 -8.06
N THR A 123 15.25 -0.55 -9.24
CA THR A 123 13.80 -0.50 -9.41
C THR A 123 13.25 -1.91 -9.52
N LEU A 124 12.23 -2.22 -8.74
CA LEU A 124 11.50 -3.48 -8.82
C LEU A 124 10.43 -3.43 -9.92
N THR A 125 10.27 -4.55 -10.61
CA THR A 125 9.20 -4.67 -11.61
C THR A 125 7.85 -4.70 -10.95
N ALA A 126 6.99 -3.74 -11.29
CA ALA A 126 5.60 -3.74 -10.89
C ALA A 126 4.80 -4.73 -11.76
N VAL A 127 3.99 -5.56 -11.11
CA VAL A 127 3.12 -6.54 -11.77
C VAL A 127 1.67 -6.13 -11.53
N PRO A 128 0.86 -5.90 -12.57
CA PRO A 128 -0.56 -5.64 -12.41
C PRO A 128 -1.28 -6.91 -11.99
N HIS A 129 -2.30 -6.78 -11.13
CA HIS A 129 -3.14 -7.93 -10.73
C HIS A 129 -4.13 -8.32 -11.84
N ASP A 130 -4.50 -7.40 -12.69
CA ASP A 130 -5.20 -7.66 -13.95
C ASP A 130 -4.23 -7.38 -15.12
N ALA A 131 -3.96 -8.39 -15.95
CA ALA A 131 -3.05 -8.28 -17.07
C ALA A 131 -3.52 -7.28 -18.15
N THR A 132 -4.77 -6.85 -18.11
CA THR A 132 -5.33 -5.83 -19.03
C THR A 132 -5.14 -4.41 -18.52
N ASP A 133 -4.74 -4.23 -17.26
CA ASP A 133 -4.43 -2.91 -16.72
C ASP A 133 -3.18 -2.31 -17.36
N ALA A 134 -3.17 -0.99 -17.46
CA ALA A 134 -2.00 -0.25 -17.91
C ALA A 134 -0.82 -0.48 -16.96
N ALA A 135 0.41 -0.30 -17.45
CA ALA A 135 1.60 -0.38 -16.60
C ALA A 135 1.52 0.59 -15.41
N ALA A 136 2.03 0.16 -14.27
CA ALA A 136 2.13 1.00 -13.07
C ALA A 136 2.95 2.27 -13.33
N THR A 137 2.57 3.34 -12.68
CA THR A 137 3.29 4.63 -12.74
C THR A 137 4.04 4.94 -11.44
N ALA A 138 3.66 4.32 -10.33
CA ALA A 138 4.44 4.32 -9.09
C ALA A 138 5.69 3.46 -9.24
N VAL A 139 6.74 3.82 -8.51
CA VAL A 139 8.04 3.15 -8.58
C VAL A 139 8.43 2.58 -7.22
N VAL A 140 8.72 1.29 -7.16
CA VAL A 140 9.29 0.64 -5.98
C VAL A 140 10.79 0.49 -6.17
N THR A 141 11.57 0.97 -5.21
CA THR A 141 13.04 0.98 -5.27
C THR A 141 13.62 0.32 -4.04
N THR A 142 14.67 -0.47 -4.21
CA THR A 142 15.52 -0.97 -3.13
C THR A 142 16.90 -0.33 -3.21
N TYR A 143 17.55 -0.18 -2.05
CA TYR A 143 18.89 0.40 -1.95
C TYR A 143 19.86 -0.65 -1.39
N THR A 144 20.97 -0.83 -2.06
CA THR A 144 22.03 -1.78 -1.68
C THR A 144 23.38 -1.09 -1.56
N GLY A 145 24.30 -1.71 -0.85
CA GLY A 145 25.69 -1.25 -0.73
C GLY A 145 26.20 -1.33 0.71
N ASN A 146 27.50 -1.42 0.86
CA ASN A 146 28.18 -1.46 2.14
C ASN A 146 28.84 -0.09 2.44
N ASN A 147 28.69 0.42 3.65
CA ASN A 147 29.13 1.75 4.10
C ASN A 147 28.51 2.92 3.29
N VAL A 148 27.31 2.73 2.77
CA VAL A 148 26.63 3.71 1.92
C VAL A 148 25.15 3.80 2.29
N ASN A 149 24.56 4.96 2.07
CA ASN A 149 23.14 5.21 2.28
C ASN A 149 22.57 6.06 1.12
N PRO A 150 21.27 5.98 0.82
CA PRO A 150 20.62 6.95 -0.06
C PRO A 150 20.62 8.34 0.56
N ASN A 151 20.49 9.36 -0.26
CA ASN A 151 20.16 10.70 0.20
C ASN A 151 18.67 10.76 0.52
N LEU A 152 18.35 11.02 1.77
CA LEU A 152 16.99 11.00 2.27
C LEU A 152 16.19 12.20 1.80
N GLY A 153 14.97 11.96 1.37
CA GLY A 153 13.97 12.99 1.17
C GLY A 153 13.50 13.60 2.49
N THR A 154 12.74 14.69 2.41
CA THR A 154 12.19 15.38 3.58
C THR A 154 11.18 14.49 4.32
N GLY A 155 11.47 14.18 5.57
CA GLY A 155 10.62 13.34 6.41
C GLY A 155 9.32 14.03 6.80
N VAL A 156 8.21 13.31 6.71
CA VAL A 156 6.90 13.69 7.30
C VAL A 156 6.76 13.05 8.67
N GLY A 157 7.18 11.79 8.81
CA GLY A 157 7.16 11.06 10.06
C GLY A 157 7.05 9.55 9.89
N VAL A 158 7.19 8.85 11.02
CA VAL A 158 6.99 7.40 11.08
C VAL A 158 5.50 7.09 11.10
N VAL A 159 5.04 6.31 10.12
CA VAL A 159 3.63 5.92 9.98
C VAL A 159 3.33 4.66 10.78
N ARG A 160 4.23 3.70 10.78
CA ARG A 160 4.17 2.44 11.52
C ARG A 160 5.56 2.05 11.99
N ALA A 161 5.62 1.41 13.15
CA ALA A 161 6.85 0.79 13.67
C ALA A 161 6.49 -0.58 14.26
N GLN A 162 7.34 -1.57 14.02
CA GLN A 162 7.17 -2.93 14.52
C GLN A 162 8.51 -3.65 14.61
N GLN A 163 8.64 -4.54 15.58
CA GLN A 163 9.80 -5.44 15.66
C GLN A 163 9.60 -6.68 14.81
N SER A 164 10.67 -7.11 14.15
CA SER A 164 10.74 -8.36 13.39
C SER A 164 11.88 -9.23 13.91
N ASN A 165 11.62 -10.52 14.05
CA ASN A 165 12.66 -11.50 14.32
C ASN A 165 13.16 -12.10 12.99
N VAL A 166 14.46 -12.00 12.77
CA VAL A 166 15.13 -12.68 11.66
C VAL A 166 15.81 -13.94 12.16
N SER A 167 15.64 -15.04 11.42
CA SER A 167 16.28 -16.31 11.75
C SER A 167 17.74 -16.35 11.27
N ALA A 168 18.52 -17.24 11.89
CA ALA A 168 19.83 -17.59 11.36
C ALA A 168 19.68 -18.37 10.03
N ALA A 169 20.52 -18.09 9.05
CA ALA A 169 20.55 -18.81 7.80
C ALA A 169 20.82 -20.31 8.06
N GLY A 170 20.00 -21.18 7.49
CA GLY A 170 20.12 -22.64 7.63
C GLY A 170 19.61 -23.23 8.96
N SER A 171 19.13 -22.43 9.89
CA SER A 171 18.65 -22.92 11.19
C SER A 171 17.27 -23.57 11.16
N GLY A 172 16.55 -23.50 10.05
CA GLY A 172 15.14 -23.97 9.97
C GLY A 172 14.17 -23.17 10.88
N GLY A 173 14.65 -22.17 11.60
CA GLY A 173 13.83 -21.27 12.39
C GLY A 173 12.93 -20.41 11.48
N ALA A 174 11.64 -20.32 11.81
CA ALA A 174 10.74 -19.46 11.06
C ALA A 174 11.10 -17.99 11.28
N ALA A 175 11.44 -17.27 10.21
CA ALA A 175 11.40 -15.82 10.23
C ALA A 175 9.94 -15.40 10.44
N THR A 176 9.69 -14.43 11.30
CA THR A 176 8.33 -13.87 11.44
C THR A 176 8.17 -12.74 10.42
N PRO A 177 7.39 -12.94 9.36
CA PRO A 177 7.06 -11.85 8.45
C PRO A 177 6.35 -10.74 9.22
N VAL A 178 6.69 -9.49 8.89
CA VAL A 178 5.97 -8.32 9.35
C VAL A 178 5.15 -7.79 8.19
N GLU A 179 3.87 -7.64 8.40
CA GLU A 179 2.94 -7.06 7.43
C GLU A 179 2.34 -5.78 7.99
N PHE A 180 2.41 -4.73 7.18
CA PHE A 180 1.77 -3.45 7.42
C PHE A 180 0.61 -3.31 6.44
N ASP A 181 -0.60 -3.56 6.91
CA ASP A 181 -1.83 -3.37 6.14
C ASP A 181 -2.40 -1.98 6.36
N PHE A 182 -2.80 -1.32 5.26
CA PHE A 182 -3.34 0.04 5.26
C PHE A 182 -4.72 0.14 4.58
N GLY A 183 -5.29 -0.96 4.15
CA GLY A 183 -6.53 -1.01 3.38
C GLY A 183 -7.69 -1.67 4.10
N THR A 184 -7.64 -1.80 5.43
CA THR A 184 -8.74 -2.40 6.18
C THR A 184 -10.00 -1.55 6.11
N VAL A 185 -11.14 -2.19 6.22
CA VAL A 185 -12.48 -1.62 6.01
C VAL A 185 -12.64 -0.26 6.71
N ASN A 186 -12.93 0.77 5.94
CA ASN A 186 -13.13 2.17 6.33
C ASN A 186 -11.89 2.98 6.74
N ASP A 187 -10.69 2.40 6.73
CA ASP A 187 -9.47 3.16 6.99
C ASP A 187 -8.91 3.78 5.70
N LYS A 188 -8.39 4.99 5.85
CA LYS A 188 -7.70 5.64 4.75
C LYS A 188 -6.30 5.03 4.60
N SER A 189 -6.05 4.38 3.47
CA SER A 189 -4.72 3.89 3.11
C SER A 189 -3.68 5.04 3.06
N ILE A 190 -2.39 4.69 3.05
CA ILE A 190 -1.34 5.68 2.83
C ILE A 190 -1.42 6.18 1.40
N VAL A 191 -1.63 7.48 1.25
CA VAL A 191 -1.79 8.13 -0.06
C VAL A 191 -0.52 8.88 -0.44
N LEU A 192 -0.01 8.62 -1.64
CA LEU A 192 1.06 9.36 -2.29
C LEU A 192 0.46 10.08 -3.50
N LYS A 193 0.49 11.42 -3.48
CA LYS A 193 -0.21 12.26 -4.47
C LYS A 193 0.68 12.80 -5.58
N ALA A 194 1.99 12.62 -5.43
CA ALA A 194 2.97 13.14 -6.36
C ALA A 194 4.17 12.18 -6.48
N ALA A 195 4.87 12.25 -7.60
CA ALA A 195 6.12 11.51 -7.80
C ALA A 195 7.24 11.93 -6.81
N SER A 196 7.06 13.01 -6.07
CA SER A 196 7.97 13.42 -4.99
C SER A 196 7.64 12.76 -3.65
N GLU A 197 6.43 12.27 -3.42
CA GLU A 197 6.07 11.64 -2.15
C GLU A 197 6.47 10.17 -2.14
N GLY A 198 6.94 9.67 -0.99
CA GLY A 198 7.30 8.26 -0.84
C GLY A 198 6.98 7.70 0.54
N LEU A 199 6.91 6.36 0.60
CA LEU A 199 6.84 5.58 1.82
C LEU A 199 8.00 4.59 1.83
N TYR A 200 8.83 4.66 2.88
CA TYR A 200 10.10 3.96 2.92
C TYR A 200 10.24 3.07 4.15
N LEU A 201 10.86 1.92 3.97
CA LEU A 201 11.30 1.03 5.02
C LEU A 201 12.62 1.52 5.60
N ASN A 202 12.66 1.71 6.91
CA ASN A 202 13.79 2.20 7.68
C ASN A 202 14.02 1.33 8.92
N PHE A 203 15.22 1.29 9.42
CA PHE A 203 15.58 0.55 10.63
C PHE A 203 15.99 1.46 11.82
N GLY A 204 15.52 2.71 11.82
CA GLY A 204 15.76 3.65 12.90
C GLY A 204 17.23 4.06 13.10
N GLY A 205 18.07 3.91 12.08
CA GLY A 205 19.51 4.18 12.16
C GLY A 205 20.32 3.04 12.80
N ALA A 206 19.70 1.87 13.03
CA ALA A 206 20.41 0.73 13.62
C ALA A 206 21.46 0.14 12.66
N VAL A 207 22.52 -0.41 13.22
CA VAL A 207 23.46 -1.24 12.48
C VAL A 207 22.81 -2.59 12.23
N LEU A 208 22.74 -2.99 10.96
CA LEU A 208 22.11 -4.25 10.57
C LEU A 208 23.02 -5.45 10.90
N PRO A 209 22.43 -6.61 11.25
CA PRO A 209 23.20 -7.82 11.53
C PRO A 209 23.95 -8.29 10.27
N PRO A 210 25.12 -8.90 10.43
CA PRO A 210 25.91 -9.43 9.32
C PRO A 210 25.12 -10.45 8.49
N GLY A 211 25.26 -10.39 7.16
CA GLY A 211 24.61 -11.29 6.24
C GLY A 211 23.09 -11.17 6.20
N LEU A 212 22.53 -10.03 6.65
CA LEU A 212 21.10 -9.76 6.52
C LEU A 212 20.70 -9.73 5.04
N VAL A 213 19.72 -10.54 4.72
CA VAL A 213 18.99 -10.49 3.45
C VAL A 213 17.50 -10.37 3.75
N LEU A 214 16.81 -9.57 2.95
CA LEU A 214 15.41 -9.25 3.10
C LEU A 214 14.61 -9.72 1.90
N ASN A 215 13.37 -10.13 2.17
CA ASN A 215 12.33 -10.25 1.18
C ASN A 215 11.35 -9.10 1.43
N ILE A 216 10.97 -8.41 0.38
CA ILE A 216 10.05 -7.28 0.43
C ILE A 216 8.91 -7.52 -0.54
N PHE A 217 7.72 -7.16 -0.13
CA PHE A 217 6.51 -7.13 -0.95
C PHE A 217 5.77 -5.82 -0.69
N VAL A 218 5.38 -5.16 -1.76
CA VAL A 218 4.59 -3.94 -1.71
C VAL A 218 3.40 -4.09 -2.64
N GLU A 219 2.22 -3.72 -2.16
CA GLU A 219 0.97 -3.73 -2.92
C GLU A 219 0.31 -2.36 -2.86
N TRP A 220 -0.18 -1.88 -4.00
CA TRP A 220 -0.81 -0.57 -4.11
C TRP A 220 -1.86 -0.53 -5.21
N SER A 221 -2.75 0.47 -5.15
CA SER A 221 -3.65 0.81 -6.26
C SER A 221 -3.34 2.20 -6.81
N GLU A 222 -3.69 2.43 -8.08
CA GLU A 222 -3.54 3.71 -8.77
C GLU A 222 -4.88 4.23 -9.30
N GLU A 223 -5.16 5.51 -9.04
CA GLU A 223 -6.41 6.20 -9.43
C GLU A 223 -6.14 7.41 -10.31
#